data_2d90f17e675c5b5575d96ef3b12ab295
#
_entry.id   2d90f17e675c5b5575d96ef3b12ab295
#
_cell.length_a   1.000
_cell.length_b   1.000
_cell.length_c   1.000
_cell.angle_alpha   90.00
_cell.angle_beta   90.00
_cell.angle_gamma   90.00
#
_symmetry.space_group_name_H-M   'P 1'
#
loop_
_entity.id
_entity.type
_entity.pdbx_description
1 polymer ?
#
loop_
_entity_poly.entity_id
_entity_poly.type
_entity_poly.pdbx_seq_one_letter_code
_entity_poly.pdbx_strand_id
1 'polypeptide(L)'
;MQINGVKIKSGYDGKIISVIGAARSGISAARFLTYMGAIVTLSDSASEEKLGAERVAEARAVSAKFIPKATVDEALPENTKFVVTSPGVPKTAEVLQEAVRRGIKVWSEIEFAFHFTMAPIVATTGTNGKTTTTILIAELLESAGLTATIAGNVSADEIKLTLVDAAWNSSADHLNDEEIIVAEISSFQLEWVHKFAPCVAILTNITPDHLNRHASFEEYVETKARIFAAQQDDCLAIVNDDNEAAKNIADGWKERGYQGKLLRFSRNKVYDKSVPAAFVENGVITVRLEAGGENVAILPVSELPQSLPGNHSVENVLAASAAALFMGAKPEAIARGIREFKGVAHRMEWVAEHNGVAFINNSMCTNTAAAVSSLSAMTRPTVVIAGGV
;
A
#
# COMPACT_ATOMS: atom_id res chain seq x y z
N MET A 1 -16.13 -22.51 -1.90
CA MET A 1 -14.82 -23.09 -2.21
C MET A 1 -15.01 -24.60 -2.33
N GLN A 2 -14.57 -25.24 -3.42
CA GLN A 2 -14.52 -26.70 -3.53
C GLN A 2 -13.06 -27.12 -3.40
N ILE A 3 -12.72 -27.79 -2.31
CA ILE A 3 -11.42 -28.47 -2.18
C ILE A 3 -11.73 -29.96 -2.30
N ASN A 4 -11.13 -30.63 -3.28
CA ASN A 4 -11.35 -32.07 -3.56
C ASN A 4 -12.84 -32.46 -3.73
N GLY A 5 -13.64 -31.59 -4.37
CA GLY A 5 -15.07 -31.86 -4.59
C GLY A 5 -16.00 -31.57 -3.39
N VAL A 6 -15.45 -31.17 -2.25
CA VAL A 6 -16.25 -30.81 -1.06
C VAL A 6 -16.52 -29.30 -1.07
N LYS A 7 -17.80 -28.93 -1.12
CA LYS A 7 -18.23 -27.52 -0.97
C LYS A 7 -17.99 -27.08 0.47
N ILE A 8 -16.92 -26.34 0.72
CA ILE A 8 -16.69 -25.74 2.04
C ILE A 8 -17.72 -24.61 2.17
N LYS A 9 -18.63 -24.72 3.14
CA LYS A 9 -19.50 -23.59 3.51
C LYS A 9 -18.61 -22.46 4.01
N SER A 10 -18.52 -21.40 3.22
CA SER A 10 -17.87 -20.20 3.68
C SER A 10 -18.67 -19.54 4.80
N GLY A 11 -18.00 -18.83 5.68
CA GLY A 11 -18.69 -18.06 6.72
C GLY A 11 -19.66 -17.00 6.16
N TYR A 12 -19.74 -16.82 4.82
CA TYR A 12 -20.56 -15.82 4.13
C TYR A 12 -21.77 -16.37 3.41
N ASP A 13 -21.92 -17.70 3.30
CA ASP A 13 -23.01 -18.35 2.57
C ASP A 13 -24.38 -17.86 3.04
N GLY A 14 -25.17 -17.31 2.11
CA GLY A 14 -26.49 -16.73 2.35
C GLY A 14 -26.53 -15.42 3.15
N LYS A 15 -25.40 -14.85 3.53
CA LYS A 15 -25.35 -13.55 4.24
C LYS A 15 -25.54 -12.38 3.28
N ILE A 16 -26.36 -11.42 3.69
CA ILE A 16 -26.54 -10.15 2.97
C ILE A 16 -25.38 -9.23 3.31
N ILE A 17 -24.64 -8.79 2.30
CA ILE A 17 -23.47 -7.92 2.43
C ILE A 17 -23.60 -6.77 1.43
N SER A 18 -23.35 -5.55 1.90
CA SER A 18 -23.35 -4.37 1.06
C SER A 18 -21.92 -4.00 0.66
N VAL A 19 -21.72 -3.72 -0.62
CA VAL A 19 -20.48 -3.16 -1.17
C VAL A 19 -20.76 -1.77 -1.71
N ILE A 20 -20.06 -0.76 -1.21
CA ILE A 20 -20.28 0.65 -1.54
C ILE A 20 -19.15 1.15 -2.42
N GLY A 21 -19.50 1.61 -3.63
CA GLY A 21 -18.58 2.05 -4.67
C GLY A 21 -18.26 0.95 -5.67
N ALA A 22 -18.70 1.14 -6.92
CA ALA A 22 -18.52 0.19 -8.05
C ALA A 22 -17.26 0.48 -8.88
N ALA A 23 -16.16 0.92 -8.22
CA ALA A 23 -14.85 1.00 -8.81
C ALA A 23 -14.12 -0.35 -8.67
N ARG A 24 -12.89 -0.44 -9.16
CA ARG A 24 -12.07 -1.67 -9.18
C ARG A 24 -12.12 -2.46 -7.86
N SER A 25 -11.83 -1.81 -6.73
CA SER A 25 -11.82 -2.46 -5.41
C SER A 25 -13.18 -3.00 -4.98
N GLY A 26 -14.26 -2.26 -5.23
CA GLY A 26 -15.63 -2.70 -4.90
C GLY A 26 -16.07 -3.88 -5.77
N ILE A 27 -15.74 -3.86 -7.05
CA ILE A 27 -16.05 -4.97 -7.97
C ILE A 27 -15.28 -6.22 -7.57
N SER A 28 -13.98 -6.11 -7.23
CA SER A 28 -13.19 -7.24 -6.72
C SER A 28 -13.78 -7.81 -5.43
N ALA A 29 -14.15 -6.96 -4.47
CA ALA A 29 -14.78 -7.39 -3.23
C ALA A 29 -16.15 -8.07 -3.48
N ALA A 30 -16.99 -7.50 -4.36
CA ALA A 30 -18.29 -8.09 -4.71
C ALA A 30 -18.14 -9.45 -5.39
N ARG A 31 -17.17 -9.59 -6.32
CA ARG A 31 -16.86 -10.85 -7.00
C ARG A 31 -16.47 -11.95 -6.00
N PHE A 32 -15.53 -11.64 -5.10
CA PHE A 32 -15.09 -12.59 -4.08
C PHE A 32 -16.24 -12.99 -3.14
N LEU A 33 -16.98 -12.03 -2.60
CA LEU A 33 -18.12 -12.29 -1.71
C LEU A 33 -19.20 -13.15 -2.37
N THR A 34 -19.53 -12.87 -3.63
CA THR A 34 -20.50 -13.66 -4.42
C THR A 34 -19.98 -15.08 -4.64
N TYR A 35 -18.68 -15.23 -4.96
CA TYR A 35 -18.05 -16.55 -5.06
C TYR A 35 -18.13 -17.33 -3.75
N MET A 36 -18.03 -16.65 -2.60
CA MET A 36 -18.14 -17.23 -1.27
C MET A 36 -19.60 -17.48 -0.83
N GLY A 37 -20.58 -17.26 -1.71
CA GLY A 37 -21.99 -17.55 -1.47
C GLY A 37 -22.77 -16.43 -0.77
N ALA A 38 -22.21 -15.25 -0.62
CA ALA A 38 -22.92 -14.10 -0.07
C ALA A 38 -23.98 -13.56 -1.07
N ILE A 39 -25.04 -12.97 -0.54
CA ILE A 39 -26.01 -12.17 -1.29
C ILE A 39 -25.51 -10.73 -1.30
N VAL A 40 -24.85 -10.32 -2.39
CA VAL A 40 -24.17 -9.03 -2.48
C VAL A 40 -25.07 -7.97 -3.09
N THR A 41 -25.27 -6.85 -2.38
CA THR A 41 -25.78 -5.59 -2.94
C THR A 41 -24.59 -4.68 -3.23
N LEU A 42 -24.28 -4.45 -4.51
CA LEU A 42 -23.26 -3.49 -4.94
C LEU A 42 -23.94 -2.19 -5.34
N SER A 43 -23.55 -1.07 -4.76
CA SER A 43 -24.15 0.23 -5.02
C SER A 43 -23.10 1.30 -5.31
N ASP A 44 -23.50 2.30 -6.08
CA ASP A 44 -22.70 3.49 -6.37
C ASP A 44 -23.58 4.74 -6.40
N SER A 45 -23.01 5.90 -6.04
CA SER A 45 -23.68 7.19 -6.12
C SER A 45 -23.73 7.74 -7.55
N ALA A 46 -22.88 7.25 -8.45
CA ALA A 46 -22.83 7.66 -9.85
C ALA A 46 -23.93 6.98 -10.68
N SER A 47 -24.34 7.63 -11.77
CA SER A 47 -25.25 7.03 -12.76
C SER A 47 -24.51 6.01 -13.63
N GLU A 48 -25.25 5.12 -14.30
CA GLU A 48 -24.68 4.16 -15.26
C GLU A 48 -23.88 4.85 -16.38
N GLU A 49 -24.36 6.01 -16.86
CA GLU A 49 -23.65 6.79 -17.88
C GLU A 49 -22.28 7.26 -17.40
N LYS A 50 -22.17 7.68 -16.12
CA LYS A 50 -20.90 8.12 -15.54
C LYS A 50 -19.97 6.94 -15.25
N LEU A 51 -20.51 5.80 -14.88
CA LEU A 51 -19.73 4.57 -14.63
C LEU A 51 -19.20 3.96 -15.92
N GLY A 52 -19.94 4.10 -17.03
CA GLY A 52 -19.63 3.48 -18.31
C GLY A 52 -20.13 2.04 -18.45
N ALA A 53 -20.45 1.65 -19.67
CA ALA A 53 -21.13 0.38 -19.97
C ALA A 53 -20.35 -0.87 -19.49
N GLU A 54 -19.03 -0.87 -19.67
CA GLU A 54 -18.17 -2.00 -19.26
C GLU A 54 -18.23 -2.23 -17.74
N ARG A 55 -18.07 -1.18 -16.94
CA ARG A 55 -18.11 -1.25 -15.48
C ARG A 55 -19.49 -1.65 -14.96
N VAL A 56 -20.55 -1.15 -15.57
CA VAL A 56 -21.94 -1.52 -15.26
C VAL A 56 -22.18 -3.00 -15.54
N ALA A 57 -21.71 -3.50 -16.68
CA ALA A 57 -21.83 -4.92 -17.03
C ALA A 57 -21.08 -5.81 -16.03
N GLU A 58 -19.84 -5.41 -15.67
CA GLU A 58 -19.05 -6.13 -14.67
C GLU A 58 -19.72 -6.12 -13.30
N ALA A 59 -20.20 -4.97 -12.82
CA ALA A 59 -20.89 -4.83 -11.54
C ALA A 59 -22.13 -5.73 -11.46
N ARG A 60 -22.92 -5.83 -12.54
CA ARG A 60 -24.08 -6.71 -12.64
C ARG A 60 -23.70 -8.19 -12.65
N ALA A 61 -22.56 -8.54 -13.25
CA ALA A 61 -22.08 -9.92 -13.32
C ALA A 61 -21.58 -10.46 -11.97
N VAL A 62 -21.08 -9.58 -11.08
CA VAL A 62 -20.42 -9.97 -9.82
C VAL A 62 -21.29 -9.77 -8.57
N SER A 63 -22.52 -9.30 -8.70
CA SER A 63 -23.39 -9.03 -7.54
C SER A 63 -24.82 -9.57 -7.76
N ALA A 64 -25.48 -9.91 -6.68
CA ALA A 64 -26.90 -10.31 -6.74
C ALA A 64 -27.80 -9.13 -7.14
N LYS A 65 -27.42 -7.91 -6.73
CA LYS A 65 -28.10 -6.66 -7.07
C LYS A 65 -27.08 -5.54 -7.24
N PHE A 66 -27.06 -4.89 -8.40
CA PHE A 66 -26.32 -3.66 -8.65
C PHE A 66 -27.27 -2.46 -8.70
N ILE A 67 -26.98 -1.39 -7.96
CA ILE A 67 -27.83 -0.20 -7.83
C ILE A 67 -26.98 1.06 -8.06
N PRO A 68 -27.01 1.65 -9.27
CA PRO A 68 -26.48 2.97 -9.55
C PRO A 68 -27.41 4.04 -8.98
N LYS A 69 -26.85 5.21 -8.58
CA LYS A 69 -27.58 6.30 -7.88
C LYS A 69 -28.39 5.80 -6.67
N ALA A 70 -27.86 4.81 -5.94
CA ALA A 70 -28.57 4.20 -4.83
C ALA A 70 -28.88 5.21 -3.72
N THR A 71 -30.09 5.14 -3.19
CA THR A 71 -30.43 5.73 -1.91
C THR A 71 -29.77 4.97 -0.77
N VAL A 72 -29.71 5.55 0.41
CA VAL A 72 -29.11 4.90 1.60
C VAL A 72 -29.78 3.57 1.92
N ASP A 73 -31.12 3.54 1.92
CA ASP A 73 -31.89 2.32 2.23
C ASP A 73 -31.73 1.22 1.18
N GLU A 74 -31.61 1.60 -0.10
CA GLU A 74 -31.31 0.63 -1.16
C GLU A 74 -29.92 0.04 -1.06
N ALA A 75 -28.93 0.88 -0.64
CA ALA A 75 -27.54 0.46 -0.48
C ALA A 75 -27.33 -0.36 0.81
N LEU A 76 -28.19 -0.21 1.82
CA LEU A 76 -28.12 -0.90 3.10
C LEU A 76 -29.43 -1.70 3.37
N PRO A 77 -29.66 -2.80 2.65
CA PRO A 77 -30.82 -3.66 2.88
C PRO A 77 -30.91 -4.13 4.35
N GLU A 78 -32.11 -4.45 4.80
CA GLU A 78 -32.32 -5.10 6.10
C GLU A 78 -31.44 -6.33 6.26
N ASN A 79 -30.95 -6.57 7.47
CA ASN A 79 -30.08 -7.70 7.80
C ASN A 79 -28.69 -7.67 7.15
N THR A 80 -28.26 -6.55 6.57
CA THR A 80 -26.85 -6.36 6.14
C THR A 80 -25.90 -6.69 7.30
N LYS A 81 -24.99 -7.63 7.10
CA LYS A 81 -24.08 -8.11 8.14
C LYS A 81 -22.88 -7.20 8.33
N PHE A 82 -22.32 -6.68 7.25
CA PHE A 82 -21.28 -5.67 7.23
C PHE A 82 -21.27 -4.97 5.87
N VAL A 83 -20.53 -3.89 5.80
CA VAL A 83 -20.29 -3.10 4.59
C VAL A 83 -18.82 -3.23 4.20
N VAL A 84 -18.55 -3.43 2.91
CA VAL A 84 -17.21 -3.21 2.32
C VAL A 84 -17.26 -1.93 1.50
N THR A 85 -16.37 -0.98 1.78
CA THR A 85 -16.32 0.29 1.04
C THR A 85 -15.09 0.42 0.16
N SER A 86 -15.28 0.94 -1.05
CA SER A 86 -14.18 1.33 -1.94
C SER A 86 -13.48 2.60 -1.43
N PRO A 87 -12.16 2.76 -1.63
CA PRO A 87 -11.40 3.92 -1.15
C PRO A 87 -11.91 5.28 -1.68
N GLY A 88 -12.53 5.27 -2.87
CA GLY A 88 -13.12 6.48 -3.47
C GLY A 88 -14.34 7.03 -2.71
N VAL A 89 -15.01 6.22 -1.90
CA VAL A 89 -16.18 6.65 -1.12
C VAL A 89 -15.71 7.42 0.13
N PRO A 90 -16.12 8.70 0.30
CA PRO A 90 -15.73 9.46 1.48
C PRO A 90 -16.24 8.82 2.77
N LYS A 91 -15.41 8.85 3.83
CA LYS A 91 -15.87 8.38 5.15
C LYS A 91 -17.10 9.17 5.66
N THR A 92 -17.29 10.40 5.18
CA THR A 92 -18.45 11.27 5.48
C THR A 92 -19.67 10.94 4.63
N ALA A 93 -19.60 9.99 3.69
CA ALA A 93 -20.75 9.62 2.87
C ALA A 93 -21.91 9.14 3.75
N GLU A 94 -23.11 9.64 3.47
CA GLU A 94 -24.30 9.39 4.27
C GLU A 94 -24.57 7.90 4.49
N VAL A 95 -24.36 7.09 3.46
CA VAL A 95 -24.52 5.62 3.53
C VAL A 95 -23.58 4.96 4.54
N LEU A 96 -22.31 5.43 4.64
CA LEU A 96 -21.37 4.88 5.62
C LEU A 96 -21.69 5.35 7.03
N GLN A 97 -22.11 6.61 7.20
CA GLN A 97 -22.54 7.15 8.48
C GLN A 97 -23.82 6.47 8.98
N GLU A 98 -24.75 6.16 8.06
CA GLU A 98 -25.94 5.38 8.38
C GLU A 98 -25.59 3.94 8.78
N ALA A 99 -24.68 3.28 8.09
CA ALA A 99 -24.21 1.94 8.46
C ALA A 99 -23.67 1.96 9.92
N VAL A 100 -22.83 2.93 10.26
CA VAL A 100 -22.31 3.12 11.63
C VAL A 100 -23.45 3.34 12.64
N ARG A 101 -24.43 4.19 12.31
CA ARG A 101 -25.60 4.48 13.17
C ARG A 101 -26.46 3.24 13.42
N ARG A 102 -26.59 2.36 12.41
CA ARG A 102 -27.28 1.06 12.54
C ARG A 102 -26.42 -0.01 13.24
N GLY A 103 -25.19 0.32 13.68
CA GLY A 103 -24.27 -0.66 14.28
C GLY A 103 -23.71 -1.68 13.30
N ILE A 104 -23.81 -1.41 12.00
CA ILE A 104 -23.26 -2.27 10.94
C ILE A 104 -21.76 -1.96 10.81
N LYS A 105 -20.93 -3.00 10.86
CA LYS A 105 -19.47 -2.85 10.68
C LYS A 105 -19.16 -2.37 9.26
N VAL A 106 -18.29 -1.38 9.15
CA VAL A 106 -17.76 -0.90 7.87
C VAL A 106 -16.29 -1.30 7.79
N TRP A 107 -15.90 -1.92 6.69
CA TRP A 107 -14.53 -2.32 6.36
C TRP A 107 -14.09 -1.69 5.05
N SER A 108 -12.85 -1.24 4.99
CA SER A 108 -12.20 -1.00 3.69
C SER A 108 -11.95 -2.32 2.98
N GLU A 109 -11.68 -2.28 1.69
CA GLU A 109 -11.38 -3.51 0.94
C GLU A 109 -10.09 -4.18 1.41
N ILE A 110 -9.11 -3.41 1.95
CA ILE A 110 -7.88 -4.00 2.51
C ILE A 110 -8.12 -4.70 3.84
N GLU A 111 -8.99 -4.15 4.69
CA GLU A 111 -9.44 -4.85 5.91
C GLU A 111 -10.15 -6.14 5.55
N PHE A 112 -11.03 -6.08 4.55
CA PHE A 112 -11.74 -7.27 4.08
C PHE A 112 -10.77 -8.33 3.52
N ALA A 113 -9.82 -7.93 2.67
CA ALA A 113 -8.80 -8.84 2.12
C ALA A 113 -7.97 -9.51 3.21
N PHE A 114 -7.56 -8.76 4.24
CA PHE A 114 -6.77 -9.26 5.36
C PHE A 114 -7.46 -10.40 6.12
N HIS A 115 -8.80 -10.41 6.17
CA HIS A 115 -9.55 -11.44 6.90
C HIS A 115 -9.51 -12.84 6.27
N PHE A 116 -9.06 -13.00 5.05
CA PHE A 116 -9.04 -14.32 4.39
C PHE A 116 -7.71 -14.67 3.72
N THR A 117 -6.75 -13.75 3.62
CA THR A 117 -5.42 -14.10 3.13
C THR A 117 -4.62 -14.86 4.18
N MET A 118 -3.83 -15.83 3.71
CA MET A 118 -2.81 -16.50 4.51
C MET A 118 -1.40 -16.00 4.18
N ALA A 119 -1.23 -15.34 3.04
CA ALA A 119 0.05 -14.79 2.61
C ALA A 119 0.46 -13.61 3.52
N PRO A 120 1.73 -13.51 3.93
CA PRO A 120 2.23 -12.34 4.63
C PRO A 120 2.14 -11.09 3.73
N ILE A 121 1.71 -9.98 4.34
CA ILE A 121 1.57 -8.70 3.64
C ILE A 121 2.72 -7.77 4.04
N VAL A 122 3.45 -7.24 3.07
CA VAL A 122 4.36 -6.10 3.21
C VAL A 122 3.64 -4.87 2.67
N ALA A 123 3.26 -3.94 3.54
CA ALA A 123 2.42 -2.79 3.21
C ALA A 123 3.18 -1.47 3.29
N THR A 124 3.17 -0.69 2.23
CA THR A 124 3.83 0.63 2.17
C THR A 124 2.79 1.75 2.09
N THR A 125 2.86 2.70 3.03
CA THR A 125 2.11 3.95 2.98
C THR A 125 3.02 5.17 3.10
N GLY A 126 2.47 6.34 2.86
CA GLY A 126 3.18 7.62 2.91
C GLY A 126 2.56 8.63 1.95
N THR A 127 3.10 9.84 1.90
CA THR A 127 2.70 10.81 0.88
C THR A 127 3.43 10.50 -0.43
N ASN A 128 4.75 10.43 -0.40
CA ASN A 128 5.61 10.19 -1.55
C ASN A 128 6.44 8.90 -1.37
N GLY A 129 6.96 8.34 -2.47
CA GLY A 129 7.84 7.17 -2.45
C GLY A 129 7.14 5.82 -2.37
N LYS A 130 5.84 5.74 -2.10
CA LYS A 130 5.09 4.49 -1.94
C LYS A 130 5.31 3.50 -3.09
N THR A 131 4.98 3.90 -4.30
CA THR A 131 5.03 3.03 -5.49
C THR A 131 6.45 2.52 -5.74
N THR A 132 7.45 3.42 -5.68
CA THR A 132 8.84 3.05 -5.87
C THR A 132 9.29 2.05 -4.81
N THR A 133 8.98 2.31 -3.54
CA THR A 133 9.32 1.41 -2.43
C THR A 133 8.61 0.06 -2.58
N THR A 134 7.33 0.04 -2.92
CA THR A 134 6.54 -1.20 -3.12
C THR A 134 7.13 -2.06 -4.25
N ILE A 135 7.40 -1.47 -5.41
CA ILE A 135 7.96 -2.21 -6.55
C ILE A 135 9.39 -2.68 -6.24
N LEU A 136 10.20 -1.80 -5.64
CA LEU A 136 11.57 -2.17 -5.25
C LEU A 136 11.56 -3.36 -4.28
N ILE A 137 10.71 -3.37 -3.25
CA ILE A 137 10.61 -4.51 -2.31
C ILE A 137 10.30 -5.80 -3.07
N ALA A 138 9.33 -5.78 -3.97
CA ALA A 138 8.98 -6.97 -4.75
C ALA A 138 10.18 -7.49 -5.57
N GLU A 139 10.89 -6.61 -6.27
CA GLU A 139 12.08 -6.99 -7.03
C GLU A 139 13.23 -7.50 -6.15
N LEU A 140 13.40 -6.95 -4.93
CA LEU A 140 14.39 -7.45 -3.97
C LEU A 140 14.05 -8.86 -3.48
N LEU A 141 12.78 -9.13 -3.21
CA LEU A 141 12.30 -10.46 -2.82
C LEU A 141 12.48 -11.47 -3.96
N GLU A 142 12.09 -11.09 -5.18
CA GLU A 142 12.28 -11.93 -6.38
C GLU A 142 13.78 -12.21 -6.65
N SER A 143 14.65 -11.21 -6.49
CA SER A 143 16.10 -11.40 -6.58
C SER A 143 16.65 -12.38 -5.55
N ALA A 144 15.95 -12.54 -4.43
CA ALA A 144 16.27 -13.52 -3.39
C ALA A 144 15.65 -14.91 -3.64
N GLY A 145 14.89 -15.08 -4.72
CA GLY A 145 14.18 -16.31 -5.04
C GLY A 145 12.87 -16.51 -4.29
N LEU A 146 12.33 -15.44 -3.69
CA LEU A 146 11.02 -15.44 -3.04
C LEU A 146 9.94 -14.99 -4.03
N THR A 147 8.74 -15.53 -3.92
CA THR A 147 7.62 -15.12 -4.77
C THR A 147 6.94 -13.88 -4.20
N ALA A 148 6.85 -12.81 -5.01
CA ALA A 148 6.23 -11.55 -4.59
C ALA A 148 5.12 -11.14 -5.57
N THR A 149 3.94 -10.82 -5.02
CA THR A 149 2.81 -10.30 -5.81
C THR A 149 2.53 -8.85 -5.42
N ILE A 150 2.62 -7.94 -6.38
CA ILE A 150 2.36 -6.51 -6.17
C ILE A 150 0.86 -6.24 -6.24
N ALA A 151 0.32 -5.51 -5.25
CA ALA A 151 -1.10 -5.20 -5.16
C ALA A 151 -1.41 -3.82 -4.55
N GLY A 152 -2.69 -3.48 -4.49
CA GLY A 152 -3.20 -2.28 -3.81
C GLY A 152 -3.31 -1.05 -4.71
N ASN A 153 -2.91 0.12 -4.20
CA ASN A 153 -3.07 1.41 -4.87
C ASN A 153 -1.92 1.77 -5.83
N VAL A 154 -1.22 0.78 -6.35
CA VAL A 154 -0.07 0.99 -7.23
C VAL A 154 -0.51 1.70 -8.51
N SER A 155 0.17 2.81 -8.79
CA SER A 155 -0.04 3.64 -9.99
C SER A 155 1.03 3.33 -11.04
N ALA A 156 1.12 2.07 -11.47
CA ALA A 156 1.94 1.63 -12.59
C ALA A 156 1.03 0.96 -13.61
N ASP A 157 1.22 1.26 -14.89
CA ASP A 157 0.26 0.90 -15.97
C ASP A 157 -0.02 -0.60 -16.08
N GLU A 158 0.92 -1.45 -15.67
CA GLU A 158 0.82 -2.90 -15.77
C GLU A 158 0.29 -3.58 -14.49
N ILE A 159 0.28 -2.88 -13.34
CA ILE A 159 -0.08 -3.46 -12.05
C ILE A 159 -1.48 -2.97 -11.65
N LYS A 160 -2.48 -3.84 -11.80
CA LYS A 160 -3.89 -3.50 -11.55
C LYS A 160 -4.56 -4.36 -10.48
N LEU A 161 -3.81 -5.22 -9.78
CA LEU A 161 -4.38 -6.07 -8.74
C LEU A 161 -4.79 -5.26 -7.51
N THR A 162 -6.02 -5.44 -7.07
CA THR A 162 -6.43 -4.98 -5.74
C THR A 162 -5.86 -5.90 -4.66
N LEU A 163 -5.85 -5.47 -3.40
CA LEU A 163 -5.44 -6.39 -2.33
C LEU A 163 -6.41 -7.58 -2.21
N VAL A 164 -7.69 -7.39 -2.53
CA VAL A 164 -8.68 -8.48 -2.57
C VAL A 164 -8.33 -9.51 -3.64
N ASP A 165 -7.95 -9.06 -4.84
CA ASP A 165 -7.58 -9.98 -5.93
C ASP A 165 -6.30 -10.76 -5.58
N ALA A 166 -5.29 -10.09 -5.04
CA ALA A 166 -4.04 -10.74 -4.61
C ALA A 166 -4.29 -11.75 -3.48
N ALA A 167 -5.06 -11.35 -2.47
CA ALA A 167 -5.44 -12.23 -1.37
C ALA A 167 -6.27 -13.45 -1.83
N TRP A 168 -7.13 -13.26 -2.84
CA TRP A 168 -7.87 -14.39 -3.44
C TRP A 168 -6.93 -15.33 -4.17
N ASN A 169 -6.06 -14.81 -5.03
CA ASN A 169 -5.14 -15.64 -5.80
C ASN A 169 -4.23 -16.46 -4.88
N SER A 170 -3.67 -15.85 -3.84
CA SER A 170 -2.84 -16.55 -2.84
C SER A 170 -3.64 -17.57 -2.03
N SER A 171 -4.94 -17.36 -1.80
CA SER A 171 -5.81 -18.29 -1.09
C SER A 171 -6.36 -19.42 -1.96
N ALA A 172 -6.48 -19.23 -3.28
CA ALA A 172 -7.02 -20.23 -4.21
C ALA A 172 -6.00 -21.32 -4.59
N ASP A 173 -4.73 -20.96 -4.65
CA ASP A 173 -3.64 -21.86 -5.06
C ASP A 173 -2.89 -22.52 -3.89
N HIS A 174 -3.44 -22.59 -2.71
CA HIS A 174 -2.93 -23.16 -1.44
C HIS A 174 -1.75 -24.15 -1.46
N LEU A 175 -1.05 -24.26 -2.56
CA LEU A 175 0.11 -25.14 -2.75
C LEU A 175 1.46 -24.40 -2.70
N ASN A 176 1.45 -23.07 -2.65
CA ASN A 176 2.67 -22.25 -2.50
C ASN A 176 2.56 -21.39 -1.24
N ASP A 177 2.90 -21.96 -0.09
CA ASP A 177 2.98 -21.27 1.22
C ASP A 177 4.05 -20.15 1.26
N GLU A 178 4.66 -19.79 0.14
CA GLU A 178 5.81 -18.90 0.03
C GLU A 178 5.50 -17.55 -0.66
N GLU A 179 4.23 -17.29 -1.04
CA GLU A 179 3.85 -16.04 -1.71
C GLU A 179 3.78 -14.88 -0.71
N ILE A 180 4.46 -13.78 -1.02
CA ILE A 180 4.43 -12.54 -0.24
C ILE A 180 3.64 -11.49 -1.03
N ILE A 181 2.60 -10.91 -0.41
CA ILE A 181 1.87 -9.79 -1.03
C ILE A 181 2.57 -8.48 -0.66
N VAL A 182 3.04 -7.75 -1.66
CA VAL A 182 3.67 -6.43 -1.48
C VAL A 182 2.69 -5.35 -1.93
N ALA A 183 2.14 -4.59 -0.97
CA ALA A 183 1.00 -3.73 -1.20
C ALA A 183 1.31 -2.24 -1.02
N GLU A 184 0.90 -1.42 -1.99
CA GLU A 184 0.81 0.03 -1.80
C GLU A 184 -0.53 0.38 -1.15
N ILE A 185 -0.49 1.11 -0.04
CA ILE A 185 -1.68 1.48 0.73
C ILE A 185 -1.84 3.00 0.80
N SER A 186 -2.98 3.51 0.34
CA SER A 186 -3.37 4.91 0.46
C SER A 186 -3.96 5.23 1.84
N SER A 187 -4.03 6.53 2.20
CA SER A 187 -4.75 6.95 3.41
C SER A 187 -6.25 6.61 3.35
N PHE A 188 -6.85 6.65 2.16
CA PHE A 188 -8.27 6.36 1.98
C PHE A 188 -8.62 4.91 2.32
N GLN A 189 -7.73 3.97 1.99
CA GLN A 189 -7.87 2.56 2.36
C GLN A 189 -7.74 2.33 3.87
N LEU A 190 -6.98 3.17 4.57
CA LEU A 190 -6.78 3.10 6.01
C LEU A 190 -7.93 3.72 6.84
N GLU A 191 -8.89 4.42 6.22
CA GLU A 191 -10.01 5.04 6.94
C GLU A 191 -10.89 4.04 7.70
N TRP A 192 -11.05 2.80 7.19
CA TRP A 192 -11.93 1.78 7.74
C TRP A 192 -11.21 0.46 8.01
N VAL A 193 -9.98 0.54 8.57
CA VAL A 193 -9.24 -0.63 9.08
C VAL A 193 -9.45 -0.79 10.58
N HIS A 194 -9.50 -2.04 11.04
CA HIS A 194 -9.71 -2.42 12.44
C HIS A 194 -8.73 -3.50 12.90
N LYS A 195 -8.46 -4.50 12.06
CA LYS A 195 -7.59 -5.64 12.32
C LYS A 195 -6.49 -5.80 11.28
N PHE A 196 -6.45 -4.93 10.29
CA PHE A 196 -5.42 -4.95 9.25
C PHE A 196 -4.03 -4.85 9.89
N ALA A 197 -3.30 -5.95 9.90
CA ALA A 197 -2.00 -6.11 10.54
C ALA A 197 -0.99 -6.69 9.52
N PRO A 198 -0.39 -5.87 8.66
CA PRO A 198 0.65 -6.35 7.75
C PRO A 198 1.86 -6.85 8.54
N CYS A 199 2.48 -7.94 8.06
CA CYS A 199 3.71 -8.50 8.64
C CYS A 199 4.84 -7.46 8.66
N VAL A 200 4.93 -6.66 7.59
CA VAL A 200 5.80 -5.46 7.53
C VAL A 200 4.95 -4.27 7.13
N ALA A 201 4.98 -3.20 7.93
CA ALA A 201 4.35 -1.92 7.62
C ALA A 201 5.40 -0.82 7.46
N ILE A 202 5.32 -0.05 6.37
CA ILE A 202 6.31 0.98 6.05
C ILE A 202 5.61 2.34 5.94
N LEU A 203 6.16 3.33 6.62
CA LEU A 203 5.77 4.73 6.49
C LEU A 203 6.93 5.54 5.91
N THR A 204 6.83 5.90 4.63
CA THR A 204 7.91 6.57 3.90
C THR A 204 8.06 8.04 4.31
N ASN A 205 6.99 8.79 4.35
CA ASN A 205 6.93 10.19 4.79
C ASN A 205 5.48 10.67 4.87
N ILE A 206 5.24 11.78 5.56
CA ILE A 206 3.96 12.48 5.55
C ILE A 206 4.22 13.97 5.32
N THR A 207 3.69 14.50 4.25
CA THR A 207 3.65 15.92 3.92
C THR A 207 2.22 16.32 3.58
N PRO A 208 1.81 17.59 3.70
CA PRO A 208 0.45 18.01 3.38
C PRO A 208 0.01 17.57 1.99
N ASP A 209 -1.04 16.77 1.94
CA ASP A 209 -1.69 16.28 0.73
C ASP A 209 -3.13 15.87 1.04
N HIS A 210 -3.99 15.78 0.04
CA HIS A 210 -5.38 15.33 0.19
C HIS A 210 -6.21 16.04 1.29
N LEU A 211 -5.92 17.33 1.57
CA LEU A 211 -6.67 18.12 2.58
C LEU A 211 -8.10 18.48 2.13
N ASN A 212 -8.46 18.17 0.89
CA ASN A 212 -9.83 18.17 0.41
C ASN A 212 -10.64 16.93 0.86
N ARG A 213 -9.96 15.89 1.33
CA ARG A 213 -10.55 14.63 1.82
C ARG A 213 -10.45 14.50 3.34
N HIS A 214 -9.31 14.82 3.92
CA HIS A 214 -9.07 14.84 5.36
C HIS A 214 -9.35 16.24 5.92
N ALA A 215 -10.00 16.33 7.08
CA ALA A 215 -10.41 17.60 7.67
C ALA A 215 -9.21 18.45 8.14
N SER A 216 -8.05 17.81 8.42
CA SER A 216 -6.81 18.49 8.80
C SER A 216 -5.58 17.62 8.46
N PHE A 217 -4.40 18.23 8.56
CA PHE A 217 -3.14 17.50 8.42
C PHE A 217 -2.95 16.45 9.52
N GLU A 218 -3.35 16.75 10.74
CA GLU A 218 -3.30 15.83 11.88
C GLU A 218 -4.18 14.61 11.63
N GLU A 219 -5.38 14.78 11.09
CA GLU A 219 -6.23 13.66 10.70
C GLU A 219 -5.60 12.80 9.62
N TYR A 220 -4.92 13.41 8.64
CA TYR A 220 -4.19 12.69 7.61
C TYR A 220 -3.04 11.86 8.20
N VAL A 221 -2.27 12.44 9.15
CA VAL A 221 -1.21 11.76 9.90
C VAL A 221 -1.78 10.56 10.66
N GLU A 222 -2.83 10.78 11.46
CA GLU A 222 -3.45 9.72 12.27
C GLU A 222 -4.06 8.61 11.39
N THR A 223 -4.63 8.97 10.25
CA THR A 223 -5.16 7.97 9.31
C THR A 223 -4.06 7.09 8.76
N LYS A 224 -2.89 7.64 8.39
CA LYS A 224 -1.75 6.82 7.92
C LYS A 224 -1.16 5.96 9.03
N ALA A 225 -1.10 6.47 10.26
CA ALA A 225 -0.59 5.75 11.41
C ALA A 225 -1.40 4.47 11.75
N ARG A 226 -2.66 4.37 11.29
CA ARG A 226 -3.50 3.17 11.46
C ARG A 226 -2.89 1.91 10.84
N ILE A 227 -1.95 2.03 9.91
CA ILE A 227 -1.26 0.87 9.32
C ILE A 227 -0.51 0.04 10.37
N PHE A 228 -0.16 0.64 11.51
CA PHE A 228 0.55 0.00 12.62
C PHE A 228 -0.37 -0.49 13.74
N ALA A 229 -1.63 -0.01 13.78
CA ALA A 229 -2.48 -0.09 14.96
C ALA A 229 -2.83 -1.51 15.41
N ALA A 230 -2.87 -2.47 14.49
CA ALA A 230 -3.22 -3.86 14.79
C ALA A 230 -2.01 -4.83 14.68
N GLN A 231 -0.80 -4.32 14.35
CA GLN A 231 0.40 -5.16 14.29
C GLN A 231 0.69 -5.80 15.65
N GLN A 232 1.14 -7.05 15.63
CA GLN A 232 1.57 -7.80 16.80
C GLN A 232 3.10 -7.72 16.96
N ASP A 233 3.64 -8.30 18.01
CA ASP A 233 5.07 -8.25 18.38
C ASP A 233 5.99 -9.04 17.44
N ASP A 234 5.45 -9.87 16.57
CA ASP A 234 6.16 -10.56 15.48
C ASP A 234 6.23 -9.74 14.18
N CYS A 235 5.45 -8.65 14.06
CA CYS A 235 5.42 -7.78 12.91
C CYS A 235 6.49 -6.68 12.99
N LEU A 236 6.93 -6.18 11.81
CA LEU A 236 7.90 -5.09 11.71
C LEU A 236 7.24 -3.79 11.24
N ALA A 237 7.46 -2.71 11.95
CA ALA A 237 7.13 -1.34 11.55
C ALA A 237 8.39 -0.59 11.15
N ILE A 238 8.44 -0.05 9.94
CA ILE A 238 9.59 0.69 9.38
C ILE A 238 9.17 2.15 9.18
N VAL A 239 9.79 3.08 9.91
CA VAL A 239 9.37 4.47 9.97
C VAL A 239 10.51 5.43 9.65
N ASN A 240 10.25 6.42 8.81
CA ASN A 240 11.22 7.44 8.41
C ASN A 240 11.48 8.46 9.52
N ASP A 241 12.71 8.51 9.99
CA ASP A 241 13.18 9.48 11.02
C ASP A 241 13.62 10.82 10.42
N ASP A 242 13.81 10.91 9.10
CA ASP A 242 14.12 12.16 8.39
C ASP A 242 12.87 12.99 8.08
N ASN A 243 11.66 12.44 8.29
CA ASN A 243 10.40 13.16 8.14
C ASN A 243 9.77 13.41 9.52
N GLU A 244 9.55 14.69 9.88
CA GLU A 244 9.10 15.10 11.21
C GLU A 244 7.79 14.43 11.63
N ALA A 245 6.77 14.40 10.76
CA ALA A 245 5.48 13.80 11.09
C ALA A 245 5.59 12.27 11.30
N ALA A 246 6.37 11.57 10.47
CA ALA A 246 6.63 10.14 10.65
C ALA A 246 7.45 9.87 11.92
N LYS A 247 8.49 10.68 12.17
CA LYS A 247 9.31 10.61 13.38
C LYS A 247 8.47 10.77 14.65
N ASN A 248 7.53 11.72 14.69
CA ASN A 248 6.65 11.92 15.83
C ASN A 248 5.75 10.69 16.11
N ILE A 249 5.35 9.94 15.09
CA ILE A 249 4.66 8.66 15.27
C ILE A 249 5.59 7.64 15.92
N ALA A 250 6.84 7.53 15.45
CA ALA A 250 7.82 6.62 16.01
C ALA A 250 8.24 7.00 17.45
N ASP A 251 8.34 8.28 17.77
CA ASP A 251 8.67 8.76 19.11
C ASP A 251 7.54 8.46 20.11
N GLY A 252 6.29 8.57 19.69
CA GLY A 252 5.10 8.22 20.48
C GLY A 252 4.67 6.75 20.40
N TRP A 253 5.53 5.81 19.99
CA TRP A 253 5.18 4.43 19.68
C TRP A 253 4.49 3.68 20.83
N LYS A 254 5.07 3.78 22.01
CA LYS A 254 4.56 3.12 23.24
C LYS A 254 3.28 3.78 23.75
N GLU A 255 3.23 5.09 23.73
CA GLU A 255 2.08 5.89 24.15
C GLU A 255 0.86 5.64 23.26
N ARG A 256 1.08 5.31 21.97
CA ARG A 256 0.06 4.87 21.02
C ARG A 256 -0.39 3.43 21.23
N GLY A 257 0.29 2.66 22.08
CA GLY A 257 -0.02 1.26 22.35
C GLY A 257 0.33 0.31 21.20
N TYR A 258 1.21 0.72 20.27
CA TYR A 258 1.63 -0.13 19.17
C TYR A 258 2.51 -1.27 19.63
N GLN A 259 2.23 -2.49 19.16
CA GLN A 259 2.90 -3.71 19.56
C GLN A 259 4.05 -4.11 18.62
N GLY A 260 3.94 -3.77 17.33
CA GLY A 260 4.93 -4.12 16.30
C GLY A 260 6.35 -3.67 16.66
N LYS A 261 7.35 -4.44 16.25
CA LYS A 261 8.77 -4.09 16.38
C LYS A 261 9.08 -2.84 15.57
N LEU A 262 9.53 -1.78 16.23
CA LEU A 262 9.85 -0.52 15.55
C LEU A 262 11.29 -0.54 15.01
N LEU A 263 11.46 -0.36 13.71
CA LEU A 263 12.71 -0.06 13.03
C LEU A 263 12.63 1.34 12.45
N ARG A 264 13.62 2.17 12.76
CA ARG A 264 13.72 3.54 12.22
C ARG A 264 14.65 3.58 11.02
N PHE A 265 14.36 4.37 10.01
CA PHE A 265 15.33 4.61 8.96
C PHE A 265 15.65 6.09 8.77
N SER A 266 16.91 6.38 8.42
CA SER A 266 17.40 7.72 8.14
C SER A 266 18.63 7.66 7.24
N ARG A 267 18.69 8.54 6.25
CA ARG A 267 19.92 8.76 5.46
C ARG A 267 20.88 9.74 6.13
N ASN A 268 20.40 10.50 7.13
CA ASN A 268 21.14 11.60 7.77
C ASN A 268 21.69 11.24 9.16
N LYS A 269 21.24 10.12 9.76
CA LYS A 269 21.55 9.77 11.14
C LYS A 269 22.07 8.33 11.22
N VAL A 270 23.18 8.15 11.92
CA VAL A 270 23.66 6.84 12.37
C VAL A 270 23.09 6.55 13.75
N TYR A 271 22.64 5.33 13.96
CA TYR A 271 21.98 4.94 15.20
C TYR A 271 22.89 4.15 16.13
N ASP A 272 22.73 4.41 17.43
CA ASP A 272 23.31 3.55 18.48
C ASP A 272 22.85 2.09 18.32
N LYS A 273 23.69 1.13 18.75
CA LYS A 273 23.41 -0.30 18.62
C LYS A 273 22.13 -0.76 19.33
N SER A 274 21.64 -0.01 20.29
CA SER A 274 20.39 -0.32 21.01
C SER A 274 19.12 -0.11 20.19
N VAL A 275 19.21 0.51 19.00
CA VAL A 275 18.06 0.88 18.16
C VAL A 275 18.06 0.04 16.89
N PRO A 276 16.99 -0.75 16.59
CA PRO A 276 16.81 -1.35 15.27
C PRO A 276 16.69 -0.24 14.22
N ALA A 277 17.52 -0.27 13.18
CA ALA A 277 17.56 0.83 12.22
C ALA A 277 18.09 0.43 10.84
N ALA A 278 17.69 1.20 9.81
CA ALA A 278 18.32 1.22 8.50
C ALA A 278 18.89 2.63 8.26
N PHE A 279 20.18 2.73 7.92
CA PHE A 279 20.88 4.01 7.85
C PHE A 279 22.06 3.96 6.89
N VAL A 280 22.65 5.13 6.61
CA VAL A 280 23.88 5.22 5.85
C VAL A 280 25.06 5.40 6.81
N GLU A 281 25.96 4.42 6.83
CA GLU A 281 27.18 4.45 7.62
C GLU A 281 28.40 4.41 6.70
N ASN A 282 29.26 5.41 6.76
CA ASN A 282 30.44 5.54 5.89
C ASN A 282 30.13 5.40 4.39
N GLY A 283 28.98 5.94 3.95
CA GLY A 283 28.53 5.87 2.56
C GLY A 283 27.92 4.52 2.17
N VAL A 284 27.72 3.59 3.11
CA VAL A 284 27.13 2.25 2.86
C VAL A 284 25.74 2.17 3.48
N ILE A 285 24.78 1.69 2.71
CA ILE A 285 23.45 1.34 3.19
C ILE A 285 23.56 0.14 4.13
N THR A 286 23.13 0.33 5.36
CA THR A 286 23.30 -0.61 6.46
C THR A 286 21.97 -0.85 7.17
N VAL A 287 21.66 -2.10 7.50
CA VAL A 287 20.44 -2.49 8.21
C VAL A 287 20.79 -3.26 9.48
N ARG A 288 20.11 -2.94 10.57
CA ARG A 288 20.13 -3.68 11.82
C ARG A 288 18.69 -3.95 12.25
N LEU A 289 18.27 -5.21 12.18
CA LEU A 289 16.88 -5.61 12.45
C LEU A 289 16.54 -5.64 13.95
N GLU A 290 17.52 -5.89 14.81
CA GLU A 290 17.29 -6.05 16.25
C GLU A 290 18.22 -5.15 17.08
N ALA A 291 17.74 -4.73 18.24
CA ALA A 291 18.53 -4.01 19.21
C ALA A 291 19.74 -4.87 19.66
N GLY A 292 20.94 -4.32 19.59
CA GLY A 292 22.17 -5.05 19.90
C GLY A 292 22.63 -6.02 18.81
N GLY A 293 21.86 -6.18 17.73
CA GLY A 293 22.19 -7.05 16.61
C GLY A 293 23.35 -6.54 15.75
N GLU A 294 23.71 -7.32 14.76
CA GLU A 294 24.77 -6.98 13.80
C GLU A 294 24.31 -5.93 12.79
N ASN A 295 25.22 -5.08 12.38
CA ASN A 295 25.06 -4.19 11.25
C ASN A 295 25.28 -4.99 9.95
N VAL A 296 24.23 -5.15 9.17
CA VAL A 296 24.27 -5.82 7.87
C VAL A 296 24.50 -4.76 6.79
N ALA A 297 25.69 -4.75 6.19
CA ALA A 297 26.00 -3.89 5.05
C ALA A 297 25.31 -4.44 3.79
N ILE A 298 24.61 -3.58 3.06
CA ILE A 298 23.90 -3.93 1.82
C ILE A 298 24.74 -3.55 0.58
N LEU A 299 24.88 -2.23 0.33
CA LEU A 299 25.72 -1.73 -0.76
C LEU A 299 26.10 -0.26 -0.53
N PRO A 300 27.20 0.22 -1.14
CA PRO A 300 27.54 1.65 -1.16
C PRO A 300 26.45 2.49 -1.86
N VAL A 301 26.13 3.67 -1.32
CA VAL A 301 25.21 4.64 -1.95
C VAL A 301 25.67 5.02 -3.35
N SER A 302 26.98 5.05 -3.59
CA SER A 302 27.58 5.34 -4.91
C SER A 302 27.28 4.29 -5.99
N GLU A 303 26.81 3.12 -5.60
CA GLU A 303 26.41 2.04 -6.52
C GLU A 303 24.90 2.01 -6.82
N LEU A 304 24.14 2.99 -6.32
CA LEU A 304 22.72 3.10 -6.71
C LEU A 304 22.60 3.38 -8.20
N PRO A 305 21.71 2.67 -8.91
CA PRO A 305 21.53 2.86 -10.34
C PRO A 305 20.90 4.23 -10.64
N GLN A 306 21.06 4.68 -11.89
CA GLN A 306 20.49 5.94 -12.37
C GLN A 306 18.96 6.01 -12.25
N SER A 307 18.30 4.88 -12.20
CA SER A 307 16.85 4.75 -11.97
C SER A 307 16.42 5.12 -10.53
N LEU A 308 17.37 5.26 -9.61
CA LEU A 308 17.16 5.65 -8.21
C LEU A 308 17.91 6.97 -7.88
N PRO A 309 17.55 8.10 -8.51
CA PRO A 309 18.27 9.33 -8.35
C PRO A 309 17.92 10.03 -7.03
N GLY A 310 18.92 10.72 -6.45
CA GLY A 310 18.72 11.66 -5.36
C GLY A 310 18.46 11.04 -3.99
N ASN A 311 18.35 11.91 -3.01
CA ASN A 311 18.26 11.54 -1.59
C ASN A 311 17.01 10.75 -1.23
N HIS A 312 15.86 11.05 -1.87
CA HIS A 312 14.62 10.33 -1.63
C HIS A 312 14.69 8.87 -2.07
N SER A 313 15.52 8.55 -3.07
CA SER A 313 15.76 7.16 -3.47
C SER A 313 16.59 6.41 -2.43
N VAL A 314 17.55 7.06 -1.79
CA VAL A 314 18.28 6.46 -0.65
C VAL A 314 17.30 6.08 0.48
N GLU A 315 16.34 6.95 0.80
CA GLU A 315 15.30 6.68 1.81
C GLU A 315 14.43 5.47 1.40
N ASN A 316 14.00 5.41 0.13
CA ASN A 316 13.22 4.27 -0.38
C ASN A 316 14.03 2.96 -0.31
N VAL A 317 15.33 3.00 -0.65
CA VAL A 317 16.22 1.84 -0.61
C VAL A 317 16.46 1.37 0.83
N LEU A 318 16.64 2.29 1.79
CA LEU A 318 16.77 1.95 3.21
C LEU A 318 15.54 1.19 3.70
N ALA A 319 14.34 1.72 3.42
CA ALA A 319 13.09 1.08 3.81
C ALA A 319 12.88 -0.28 3.13
N ALA A 320 13.13 -0.36 1.82
CA ALA A 320 12.99 -1.59 1.05
C ALA A 320 13.98 -2.67 1.48
N SER A 321 15.26 -2.29 1.75
CA SER A 321 16.28 -3.22 2.22
C SER A 321 15.93 -3.81 3.58
N ALA A 322 15.43 -2.98 4.51
CA ALA A 322 15.00 -3.44 5.83
C ALA A 322 13.82 -4.42 5.73
N ALA A 323 12.83 -4.12 4.87
CA ALA A 323 11.68 -4.99 4.63
C ALA A 323 12.10 -6.33 4.01
N ALA A 324 12.91 -6.30 2.95
CA ALA A 324 13.36 -7.50 2.27
C ALA A 324 14.24 -8.39 3.17
N LEU A 325 15.14 -7.79 3.96
CA LEU A 325 15.97 -8.50 4.92
C LEU A 325 15.12 -9.19 6.01
N PHE A 326 14.10 -8.50 6.54
CA PHE A 326 13.17 -9.07 7.53
C PHE A 326 12.35 -10.22 6.94
N MET A 327 11.98 -10.13 5.67
CA MET A 327 11.28 -11.22 4.95
C MET A 327 12.21 -12.37 4.52
N GLY A 328 13.48 -12.36 4.91
CA GLY A 328 14.43 -13.46 4.71
C GLY A 328 15.31 -13.33 3.46
N ALA A 329 15.27 -12.22 2.74
CA ALA A 329 16.19 -11.99 1.63
C ALA A 329 17.63 -11.82 2.14
N LYS A 330 18.60 -12.45 1.46
CA LYS A 330 20.02 -12.32 1.79
C LYS A 330 20.58 -10.97 1.33
N PRO A 331 21.55 -10.38 2.05
CA PRO A 331 22.13 -9.09 1.71
C PRO A 331 22.68 -9.01 0.26
N GLU A 332 23.27 -10.08 -0.23
CA GLU A 332 23.85 -10.14 -1.58
C GLU A 332 22.74 -10.10 -2.66
N ALA A 333 21.60 -10.75 -2.40
CA ALA A 333 20.43 -10.72 -3.28
C ALA A 333 19.78 -9.34 -3.28
N ILE A 334 19.66 -8.70 -2.11
CA ILE A 334 19.17 -7.32 -1.97
C ILE A 334 20.07 -6.37 -2.77
N ALA A 335 21.38 -6.44 -2.57
CA ALA A 335 22.34 -5.59 -3.30
C ALA A 335 22.25 -5.79 -4.83
N ARG A 336 22.10 -7.02 -5.29
CA ARG A 336 21.92 -7.33 -6.72
C ARG A 336 20.61 -6.72 -7.25
N GLY A 337 19.48 -6.94 -6.57
CA GLY A 337 18.19 -6.39 -6.97
C GLY A 337 18.19 -4.86 -7.03
N ILE A 338 18.87 -4.17 -6.08
CA ILE A 338 19.01 -2.72 -6.13
C ILE A 338 19.79 -2.27 -7.38
N ARG A 339 20.94 -2.92 -7.70
CA ARG A 339 21.74 -2.54 -8.87
C ARG A 339 20.98 -2.77 -10.19
N GLU A 340 20.14 -3.78 -10.25
CA GLU A 340 19.38 -4.19 -11.43
C GLU A 340 18.04 -3.44 -11.58
N PHE A 341 17.62 -2.70 -10.56
CA PHE A 341 16.35 -1.98 -10.54
C PHE A 341 16.21 -1.01 -11.71
N LYS A 342 15.20 -1.19 -12.53
CA LYS A 342 14.98 -0.38 -13.75
C LYS A 342 14.23 0.94 -13.49
N GLY A 343 13.72 1.12 -12.29
CA GLY A 343 12.87 2.26 -11.95
C GLY A 343 11.40 1.97 -12.20
N VAL A 344 10.59 3.01 -12.03
CA VAL A 344 9.15 2.95 -12.23
C VAL A 344 8.78 3.90 -13.37
N ALA A 345 8.01 3.43 -14.34
CA ALA A 345 7.52 4.25 -15.44
C ALA A 345 6.85 5.53 -14.92
N HIS A 346 7.12 6.64 -15.59
CA HIS A 346 6.59 7.97 -15.27
C HIS A 346 7.01 8.55 -13.89
N ARG A 347 7.99 7.95 -13.20
CA ARG A 347 8.54 8.42 -11.91
C ARG A 347 10.06 8.59 -12.00
N MET A 348 10.52 9.79 -12.29
CA MET A 348 11.93 10.10 -12.57
C MET A 348 12.52 9.15 -13.62
N GLU A 349 11.70 8.70 -14.52
CA GLU A 349 12.02 7.73 -15.56
C GLU A 349 13.00 8.33 -16.56
N TRP A 350 14.14 7.69 -16.72
CA TRP A 350 15.08 8.02 -17.78
C TRP A 350 14.54 7.49 -19.11
N VAL A 351 14.10 8.40 -19.98
CA VAL A 351 13.48 8.02 -21.27
C VAL A 351 14.55 7.86 -22.34
N ALA A 352 15.43 8.85 -22.49
CA ALA A 352 16.46 8.86 -23.52
C ALA A 352 17.54 9.92 -23.22
N GLU A 353 18.66 9.85 -23.94
CA GLU A 353 19.60 10.94 -24.07
C GLU A 353 19.86 11.21 -25.55
N HIS A 354 19.74 12.48 -25.97
CA HIS A 354 20.02 12.91 -27.35
C HIS A 354 20.89 14.16 -27.35
N ASN A 355 22.01 14.12 -28.04
CA ASN A 355 22.99 15.21 -28.13
C ASN A 355 23.43 15.75 -26.75
N GLY A 356 23.63 14.87 -25.75
CA GLY A 356 24.00 15.23 -24.39
C GLY A 356 22.84 15.79 -23.52
N VAL A 357 21.61 15.84 -24.04
CA VAL A 357 20.41 16.22 -23.30
C VAL A 357 19.67 14.98 -22.85
N ALA A 358 19.52 14.83 -21.53
CA ALA A 358 18.72 13.74 -20.93
C ALA A 358 17.24 14.13 -20.89
N PHE A 359 16.37 13.19 -21.24
CA PHE A 359 14.93 13.31 -21.16
C PHE A 359 14.42 12.47 -20.00
N ILE A 360 13.81 13.11 -19.01
CA ILE A 360 13.30 12.46 -17.81
C ILE A 360 11.79 12.67 -17.74
N ASN A 361 11.04 11.58 -17.65
CA ASN A 361 9.60 11.61 -17.48
C ASN A 361 9.24 11.47 -15.98
N ASN A 362 8.54 12.47 -15.45
CA ASN A 362 8.04 12.48 -14.08
C ASN A 362 6.56 12.91 -14.03
N SER A 363 5.78 12.49 -15.03
CA SER A 363 4.37 12.88 -15.20
C SER A 363 3.45 12.41 -14.06
N MET A 364 3.85 11.40 -13.29
CA MET A 364 3.14 10.94 -12.08
C MET A 364 3.42 11.78 -10.84
N CYS A 365 4.19 12.88 -10.96
CA CYS A 365 4.42 13.85 -9.89
C CYS A 365 3.23 14.81 -9.80
N THR A 366 2.33 14.62 -8.83
CA THR A 366 1.06 15.34 -8.73
C THR A 366 0.99 16.33 -7.54
N ASN A 367 2.07 16.47 -6.77
CA ASN A 367 2.11 17.42 -5.67
C ASN A 367 3.44 18.19 -5.59
N THR A 368 3.39 19.36 -4.96
CA THR A 368 4.53 20.31 -4.88
C THR A 368 5.74 19.71 -4.16
N ALA A 369 5.55 18.95 -3.09
CA ALA A 369 6.64 18.34 -2.33
C ALA A 369 7.40 17.32 -3.18
N ALA A 370 6.70 16.50 -3.95
CA ALA A 370 7.31 15.57 -4.89
C ALA A 370 8.06 16.30 -6.02
N ALA A 371 7.50 17.40 -6.55
CA ALA A 371 8.15 18.19 -7.57
C ALA A 371 9.48 18.81 -7.07
N VAL A 372 9.48 19.41 -5.88
CA VAL A 372 10.67 19.97 -5.24
C VAL A 372 11.73 18.88 -5.03
N SER A 373 11.32 17.72 -4.49
CA SER A 373 12.24 16.59 -4.27
C SER A 373 12.87 16.09 -5.57
N SER A 374 12.07 15.95 -6.62
CA SER A 374 12.52 15.52 -7.94
C SER A 374 13.51 16.50 -8.57
N LEU A 375 13.21 17.80 -8.52
CA LEU A 375 14.09 18.84 -9.06
C LEU A 375 15.40 18.95 -8.26
N SER A 376 15.34 18.75 -6.95
CA SER A 376 16.53 18.74 -6.09
C SER A 376 17.47 17.54 -6.36
N ALA A 377 16.97 16.50 -7.00
CA ALA A 377 17.76 15.34 -7.42
C ALA A 377 18.52 15.58 -8.75
N MET A 378 18.22 16.67 -9.47
CA MET A 378 18.89 16.98 -10.73
C MET A 378 20.32 17.46 -10.51
N THR A 379 21.26 16.85 -11.20
CA THR A 379 22.70 17.16 -11.12
C THR A 379 23.22 17.96 -12.33
N ARG A 380 22.36 18.17 -13.33
CA ARG A 380 22.65 18.93 -14.57
C ARG A 380 21.73 20.14 -14.68
N PRO A 381 22.11 21.21 -15.43
CA PRO A 381 21.16 22.27 -15.78
C PRO A 381 19.89 21.68 -16.38
N THR A 382 18.74 22.07 -15.85
CA THR A 382 17.46 21.41 -16.14
C THR A 382 16.44 22.39 -16.69
N VAL A 383 15.81 22.04 -17.82
CA VAL A 383 14.62 22.71 -18.34
C VAL A 383 13.41 21.90 -17.87
N VAL A 384 12.49 22.57 -17.17
CA VAL A 384 11.29 21.94 -16.63
C VAL A 384 10.10 22.24 -17.53
N ILE A 385 9.39 21.19 -17.96
CA ILE A 385 8.07 21.29 -18.58
C ILE A 385 7.08 20.85 -17.52
N ALA A 386 6.30 21.78 -17.00
CA ALA A 386 5.30 21.53 -15.98
C ALA A 386 3.96 22.11 -16.39
N GLY A 387 2.88 21.45 -16.00
CA GLY A 387 1.52 21.87 -16.22
C GLY A 387 0.54 20.92 -15.55
N GLY A 388 -0.67 21.37 -15.39
CA GLY A 388 -1.75 20.65 -14.73
C GLY A 388 -2.78 21.62 -14.16
N VAL A 389 -3.95 21.15 -13.78
CA VAL A 389 -5.02 21.88 -13.09
C VAL A 389 -5.05 21.52 -11.63
#